data_5eb793787c7f072b13724a19e688f84a
#
_entry.id   5eb793787c7f072b13724a19e688f84a
#
_cell.length_a   1.000
_cell.length_b   1.000
_cell.length_c   1.000
_cell.angle_alpha   90.00
_cell.angle_beta   90.00
_cell.angle_gamma   90.00
#
_symmetry.space_group_name_H-M   'P 1'
#
loop_
_entity.id
_entity.type
_entity.pdbx_description
1 polymer ?
#
loop_
_entity_poly.entity_id
_entity_poly.type
_entity_poly.pdbx_seq_one_letter_code
_entity_poly.pdbx_strand_id
1 'polypeptide(L)'
;KVCAEIGDFVKKGQVLAEIDKSQLQQAQLQLLNQEVELERIKSLYEAGAVSKSDFDAIELSYNVTKTQVENLLENTVLCSPIDGVVTARNYDVGDMYAMSSPIYTVEQIKPVKLLVAVSESDYTKIKKGDSVVVVADALPELTFYGKIEKIYPTIDAATRTFNVEVVVANNYSSLRPGMFTRVTVDFGSNKNVVI
;
A
#
# COMPACT_ATOMS: atom_id res chain seq x y z
N LYS A 1 -0.73 -20.10 7.62
CA LYS A 1 -1.21 -19.58 8.90
C LYS A 1 -1.77 -18.19 8.67
N VAL A 2 -2.98 -17.91 9.15
CA VAL A 2 -3.60 -16.56 9.16
C VAL A 2 -3.19 -15.84 10.44
N CYS A 3 -2.78 -14.58 10.33
CA CYS A 3 -2.32 -13.75 11.44
C CYS A 3 -3.12 -12.47 11.62
N ALA A 4 -3.95 -12.09 10.62
CA ALA A 4 -4.80 -10.90 10.66
C ALA A 4 -6.22 -11.23 10.15
N GLU A 5 -7.23 -10.67 10.80
CA GLU A 5 -8.64 -10.84 10.45
C GLU A 5 -9.23 -9.56 9.87
N ILE A 6 -10.41 -9.68 9.23
CA ILE A 6 -11.16 -8.53 8.70
C ILE A 6 -11.51 -7.60 9.85
N GLY A 7 -11.19 -6.32 9.71
CA GLY A 7 -11.40 -5.28 10.72
C GLY A 7 -10.17 -4.96 11.56
N ASP A 8 -9.12 -5.79 11.49
CA ASP A 8 -7.89 -5.53 12.24
C ASP A 8 -7.11 -4.33 11.69
N PHE A 9 -6.56 -3.53 12.62
CA PHE A 9 -5.59 -2.50 12.28
C PHE A 9 -4.21 -3.13 12.14
N VAL A 10 -3.57 -2.89 11.01
CA VAL A 10 -2.25 -3.42 10.70
C VAL A 10 -1.28 -2.30 10.37
N LYS A 11 -0.02 -2.49 10.74
CA LYS A 11 1.08 -1.57 10.43
C LYS A 11 1.82 -2.05 9.19
N LYS A 12 2.45 -1.12 8.49
CA LYS A 12 3.39 -1.44 7.40
C LYS A 12 4.45 -2.43 7.89
N GLY A 13 4.63 -3.53 7.15
CA GLY A 13 5.53 -4.63 7.49
C GLY A 13 4.97 -5.66 8.49
N GLN A 14 3.75 -5.45 9.02
CA GLN A 14 3.11 -6.44 9.89
C GLN A 14 2.69 -7.66 9.08
N VAL A 15 3.00 -8.85 9.60
CA VAL A 15 2.65 -10.14 8.96
C VAL A 15 1.13 -10.34 9.01
N LEU A 16 0.54 -10.57 7.84
CA LEU A 16 -0.89 -10.85 7.65
C LEU A 16 -1.16 -12.35 7.56
N ALA A 17 -0.30 -13.05 6.83
CA ALA A 17 -0.37 -14.51 6.71
C ALA A 17 1.00 -15.11 6.39
N GLU A 18 1.12 -16.39 6.72
CA GLU A 18 2.25 -17.23 6.32
C GLU A 18 1.71 -18.36 5.45
N ILE A 19 2.25 -18.48 4.23
CA ILE A 19 1.96 -19.57 3.30
C ILE A 19 2.85 -20.78 3.64
N ASP A 20 2.80 -21.83 2.83
CA ASP A 20 3.67 -23.01 3.01
C ASP A 20 5.16 -22.61 2.95
N LYS A 21 5.90 -22.97 4.00
CA LYS A 21 7.33 -22.66 4.17
C LYS A 21 8.27 -23.74 3.65
N SER A 22 7.76 -24.86 3.15
CA SER A 22 8.59 -26.02 2.81
C SER A 22 9.65 -25.67 1.76
N GLN A 23 9.27 -24.97 0.70
CA GLN A 23 10.21 -24.51 -0.34
C GLN A 23 11.20 -23.47 0.19
N LEU A 24 10.75 -22.55 1.03
CA LEU A 24 11.60 -21.54 1.65
C LEU A 24 12.66 -22.20 2.54
N GLN A 25 12.26 -23.15 3.38
CA GLN A 25 13.20 -23.88 4.26
C GLN A 25 14.26 -24.63 3.45
N GLN A 26 13.85 -25.30 2.36
CA GLN A 26 14.79 -25.99 1.49
C GLN A 26 15.79 -25.02 0.84
N ALA A 27 15.31 -23.90 0.32
CA ALA A 27 16.16 -22.88 -0.29
C ALA A 27 17.11 -22.22 0.73
N GLN A 28 16.66 -22.00 1.97
CA GLN A 28 17.51 -21.48 3.05
C GLN A 28 18.63 -22.44 3.42
N LEU A 29 18.38 -23.76 3.47
CA LEU A 29 19.43 -24.75 3.69
C LEU A 29 20.45 -24.78 2.55
N GLN A 30 19.96 -24.62 1.31
CA GLN A 30 20.85 -24.52 0.15
C GLN A 30 21.73 -23.26 0.20
N LEU A 31 21.14 -22.12 0.58
CA LEU A 31 21.88 -20.86 0.76
C LEU A 31 22.98 -20.99 1.82
N LEU A 32 22.66 -21.62 2.96
CA LEU A 32 23.64 -21.84 4.02
C LEU A 32 24.83 -22.68 3.51
N ASN A 33 24.58 -23.73 2.72
CA ASN A 33 25.64 -24.52 2.11
C ASN A 33 26.50 -23.71 1.15
N GLN A 34 25.88 -22.85 0.34
CA GLN A 34 26.59 -21.94 -0.57
C GLN A 34 27.42 -20.90 0.17
N GLU A 35 26.93 -20.39 1.31
CA GLU A 35 27.65 -19.44 2.15
C GLU A 35 28.94 -20.05 2.72
N VAL A 36 28.87 -21.25 3.27
CA VAL A 36 30.03 -22.00 3.79
C VAL A 36 31.05 -22.26 2.67
N GLU A 37 30.58 -22.65 1.46
CA GLU A 37 31.44 -22.88 0.31
C GLU A 37 32.14 -21.60 -0.14
N LEU A 38 31.39 -20.48 -0.21
CA LEU A 38 31.94 -19.16 -0.57
C LEU A 38 33.05 -18.74 0.42
N GLU A 39 32.82 -18.92 1.72
CA GLU A 39 33.78 -18.55 2.76
C GLU A 39 35.08 -19.39 2.67
N ARG A 40 34.93 -20.69 2.38
CA ARG A 40 36.06 -21.60 2.12
C ARG A 40 36.86 -21.19 0.87
N ILE A 41 36.20 -20.96 -0.25
CA ILE A 41 36.84 -20.57 -1.51
C ILE A 41 37.49 -19.18 -1.40
N LYS A 42 36.85 -18.24 -0.64
CA LYS A 42 37.43 -16.93 -0.35
C LYS A 42 38.75 -17.04 0.37
N SER A 43 38.83 -17.87 1.40
CA SER A 43 40.08 -18.11 2.15
C SER A 43 41.19 -18.71 1.27
N LEU A 44 40.83 -19.63 0.36
CA LEU A 44 41.76 -20.21 -0.60
C LEU A 44 42.21 -19.23 -1.66
N TYR A 45 41.34 -18.33 -2.11
CA TYR A 45 41.65 -17.27 -3.05
C TYR A 45 42.62 -16.25 -2.42
N GLU A 46 42.39 -15.82 -1.19
CA GLU A 46 43.28 -14.95 -0.44
C GLU A 46 44.68 -15.58 -0.24
N ALA A 47 44.74 -16.90 -0.09
CA ALA A 47 45.97 -17.66 -0.03
C ALA A 47 46.62 -17.93 -1.41
N GLY A 48 46.00 -17.49 -2.52
CA GLY A 48 46.50 -17.70 -3.88
C GLY A 48 46.35 -19.15 -4.41
N ALA A 49 45.53 -19.97 -3.76
CA ALA A 49 45.36 -21.39 -4.07
C ALA A 49 44.27 -21.68 -5.14
N VAL A 50 43.40 -20.71 -5.43
CA VAL A 50 42.35 -20.81 -6.46
C VAL A 50 42.39 -19.58 -7.38
N SER A 51 41.87 -19.75 -8.61
CA SER A 51 41.83 -18.65 -9.57
C SER A 51 40.71 -17.66 -9.24
N LYS A 52 40.83 -16.42 -9.71
CA LYS A 52 39.77 -15.42 -9.62
C LYS A 52 38.47 -15.90 -10.28
N SER A 53 38.62 -16.59 -11.42
CA SER A 53 37.44 -17.13 -12.15
C SER A 53 36.64 -18.14 -11.30
N ASP A 54 37.34 -18.98 -10.54
CA ASP A 54 36.69 -19.97 -9.67
C ASP A 54 35.99 -19.28 -8.48
N PHE A 55 36.63 -18.27 -7.89
CA PHE A 55 36.02 -17.46 -6.86
C PHE A 55 34.77 -16.72 -7.36
N ASP A 56 34.87 -16.01 -8.49
CA ASP A 56 33.78 -15.25 -9.10
C ASP A 56 32.58 -16.18 -9.44
N ALA A 57 32.83 -17.43 -9.87
CA ALA A 57 31.78 -18.41 -10.15
C ALA A 57 31.01 -18.83 -8.89
N ILE A 58 31.70 -19.07 -7.78
CA ILE A 58 31.07 -19.43 -6.52
C ILE A 58 30.31 -18.24 -5.91
N GLU A 59 30.88 -17.04 -5.97
CA GLU A 59 30.21 -15.82 -5.53
C GLU A 59 28.91 -15.56 -6.32
N LEU A 60 28.94 -15.76 -7.64
CA LEU A 60 27.75 -15.66 -8.47
C LEU A 60 26.67 -16.69 -8.05
N SER A 61 27.08 -17.95 -7.84
CA SER A 61 26.16 -19.02 -7.40
C SER A 61 25.49 -18.69 -6.06
N TYR A 62 26.25 -18.18 -5.10
CA TYR A 62 25.72 -17.71 -3.81
C TYR A 62 24.71 -16.57 -4.02
N ASN A 63 25.05 -15.55 -4.81
CA ASN A 63 24.17 -14.40 -5.05
C ASN A 63 22.87 -14.81 -5.74
N VAL A 64 22.90 -15.74 -6.69
CA VAL A 64 21.71 -16.29 -7.33
C VAL A 64 20.81 -17.01 -6.31
N THR A 65 21.39 -17.89 -5.48
CA THR A 65 20.64 -18.61 -4.45
C THR A 65 20.08 -17.67 -3.40
N LYS A 66 20.83 -16.64 -3.01
CA LYS A 66 20.37 -15.60 -2.08
C LYS A 66 19.14 -14.85 -2.62
N THR A 67 19.19 -14.40 -3.88
CA THR A 67 18.05 -13.74 -4.52
C THR A 67 16.83 -14.66 -4.60
N GLN A 68 17.03 -15.95 -4.84
CA GLN A 68 15.95 -16.94 -4.84
C GLN A 68 15.29 -17.06 -3.45
N VAL A 69 16.08 -17.09 -2.37
CA VAL A 69 15.56 -17.13 -0.99
C VAL A 69 14.79 -15.86 -0.65
N GLU A 70 15.31 -14.68 -1.04
CA GLU A 70 14.63 -13.40 -0.84
C GLU A 70 13.25 -13.37 -1.52
N ASN A 71 13.17 -13.79 -2.79
CA ASN A 71 11.91 -13.89 -3.53
C ASN A 71 10.94 -14.89 -2.89
N LEU A 72 11.43 -16.05 -2.43
CA LEU A 72 10.59 -17.04 -1.73
C LEU A 72 10.09 -16.49 -0.39
N LEU A 73 10.90 -15.73 0.33
CA LEU A 73 10.51 -15.12 1.60
C LEU A 73 9.38 -14.11 1.40
N GLU A 74 9.51 -13.22 0.41
CA GLU A 74 8.46 -12.23 0.07
C GLU A 74 7.13 -12.89 -0.32
N ASN A 75 7.19 -14.03 -1.01
CA ASN A 75 5.99 -14.78 -1.41
C ASN A 75 5.42 -15.68 -0.32
N THR A 76 6.21 -16.04 0.70
CA THR A 76 5.81 -16.95 1.78
C THR A 76 5.27 -16.21 2.99
N VAL A 77 5.80 -15.03 3.29
CA VAL A 77 5.37 -14.18 4.41
C VAL A 77 4.69 -12.94 3.86
N LEU A 78 3.37 -12.95 3.88
CA LEU A 78 2.58 -11.81 3.42
C LEU A 78 2.56 -10.73 4.49
N CYS A 79 3.15 -9.58 4.17
CA CYS A 79 3.18 -8.41 5.05
C CYS A 79 2.31 -7.29 4.48
N SER A 80 1.76 -6.45 5.37
CA SER A 80 1.05 -5.25 4.93
C SER A 80 2.03 -4.23 4.32
N PRO A 81 1.77 -3.73 3.10
CA PRO A 81 2.61 -2.70 2.49
C PRO A 81 2.37 -1.29 3.08
N ILE A 82 1.27 -1.10 3.80
CA ILE A 82 0.81 0.19 4.35
C ILE A 82 0.27 0.03 5.78
N ASP A 83 0.17 1.15 6.49
CA ASP A 83 -0.65 1.22 7.71
C ASP A 83 -2.13 1.32 7.31
N GLY A 84 -2.99 0.47 7.86
CA GLY A 84 -4.39 0.46 7.46
C GLY A 84 -5.26 -0.53 8.24
N VAL A 85 -6.43 -0.81 7.68
CA VAL A 85 -7.36 -1.82 8.18
C VAL A 85 -7.55 -2.89 7.12
N VAL A 86 -7.60 -4.14 7.55
CA VAL A 86 -7.94 -5.27 6.67
C VAL A 86 -9.42 -5.17 6.32
N THR A 87 -9.73 -4.92 5.06
CA THR A 87 -11.12 -4.78 4.57
C THR A 87 -11.64 -6.05 3.90
N ALA A 88 -10.74 -6.88 3.38
CA ALA A 88 -11.12 -8.18 2.84
C ALA A 88 -10.03 -9.23 3.06
N ARG A 89 -10.46 -10.47 3.24
CA ARG A 89 -9.66 -11.70 3.26
C ARG A 89 -10.40 -12.74 2.43
N ASN A 90 -9.81 -13.12 1.31
CA ASN A 90 -10.49 -13.93 0.30
C ASN A 90 -10.17 -15.44 0.40
N TYR A 91 -9.25 -15.83 1.30
CA TYR A 91 -8.84 -17.22 1.46
C TYR A 91 -8.73 -17.61 2.93
N ASP A 92 -9.11 -18.84 3.23
CA ASP A 92 -8.97 -19.46 4.53
C ASP A 92 -7.75 -20.41 4.61
N VAL A 93 -7.44 -20.86 5.82
CA VAL A 93 -6.34 -21.81 6.03
C VAL A 93 -6.68 -23.15 5.35
N GLY A 94 -5.85 -23.55 4.41
CA GLY A 94 -6.04 -24.78 3.63
C GLY A 94 -6.56 -24.53 2.22
N ASP A 95 -7.01 -23.33 1.89
CA ASP A 95 -7.44 -23.01 0.54
C ASP A 95 -6.25 -22.93 -0.43
N MET A 96 -6.52 -23.31 -1.67
CA MET A 96 -5.60 -23.06 -2.77
C MET A 96 -5.85 -21.67 -3.34
N TYR A 97 -4.85 -20.79 -3.25
CA TYR A 97 -4.97 -19.46 -3.80
C TYR A 97 -4.69 -19.40 -5.31
N ALA A 98 -5.38 -18.52 -6.00
CA ALA A 98 -5.15 -18.21 -7.40
C ALA A 98 -4.56 -16.81 -7.55
N MET A 99 -3.61 -16.61 -8.48
CA MET A 99 -2.97 -15.30 -8.74
C MET A 99 -3.96 -14.22 -9.21
N SER A 100 -5.18 -14.60 -9.58
CA SER A 100 -6.21 -13.68 -10.06
C SER A 100 -6.94 -12.91 -8.95
N SER A 101 -6.82 -13.34 -7.69
CA SER A 101 -7.53 -12.71 -6.57
C SER A 101 -6.56 -12.33 -5.46
N PRO A 102 -6.68 -11.12 -4.88
CA PRO A 102 -5.86 -10.71 -3.75
C PRO A 102 -6.19 -11.58 -2.53
N ILE A 103 -5.17 -11.97 -1.76
CA ILE A 103 -5.36 -12.73 -0.51
C ILE A 103 -5.94 -11.82 0.57
N TYR A 104 -5.36 -10.62 0.71
CA TYR A 104 -5.82 -9.58 1.61
C TYR A 104 -6.03 -8.27 0.87
N THR A 105 -7.01 -7.49 1.33
CA THR A 105 -7.13 -6.08 0.97
C THR A 105 -6.93 -5.25 2.23
N VAL A 106 -5.96 -4.35 2.21
CA VAL A 106 -5.68 -3.42 3.31
C VAL A 106 -5.92 -2.01 2.79
N GLU A 107 -6.75 -1.25 3.48
CA GLU A 107 -7.08 0.12 3.11
C GLU A 107 -6.59 1.11 4.16
N GLN A 108 -5.98 2.19 3.68
CA GLN A 108 -5.56 3.28 4.54
C GLN A 108 -6.79 4.11 4.92
N ILE A 109 -7.05 4.21 6.23
CA ILE A 109 -8.17 5.01 6.76
C ILE A 109 -7.72 6.24 7.56
N LYS A 110 -6.42 6.42 7.73
CA LYS A 110 -5.77 7.56 8.41
C LYS A 110 -4.55 8.03 7.60
N PRO A 111 -4.66 9.13 6.88
CA PRO A 111 -5.86 9.89 6.54
C PRO A 111 -6.77 9.19 5.53
N VAL A 112 -8.05 9.61 5.47
CA VAL A 112 -8.98 9.19 4.42
C VAL A 112 -8.85 10.15 3.24
N LYS A 113 -8.90 9.61 2.04
CA LYS A 113 -8.94 10.36 0.79
C LYS A 113 -10.33 10.25 0.17
N LEU A 114 -10.89 11.38 -0.21
CA LEU A 114 -12.17 11.49 -0.87
C LEU A 114 -11.93 11.97 -2.29
N LEU A 115 -12.54 11.32 -3.27
CA LEU A 115 -12.54 11.77 -4.65
C LEU A 115 -13.87 12.45 -4.94
N VAL A 116 -13.84 13.73 -5.22
CA VAL A 116 -15.03 14.57 -5.41
C VAL A 116 -15.08 15.06 -6.84
N ALA A 117 -16.18 14.81 -7.52
CA ALA A 117 -16.42 15.34 -8.86
C ALA A 117 -16.99 16.77 -8.74
N VAL A 118 -16.31 17.74 -9.33
CA VAL A 118 -16.64 19.17 -9.29
C VAL A 118 -16.95 19.65 -10.68
N SER A 119 -17.94 20.54 -10.81
CA SER A 119 -18.32 21.15 -12.10
C SER A 119 -17.17 21.97 -12.70
N GLU A 120 -16.99 21.87 -14.02
CA GLU A 120 -16.03 22.70 -14.78
C GLU A 120 -16.22 24.21 -14.53
N SER A 121 -17.45 24.67 -14.30
CA SER A 121 -17.75 26.08 -14.00
C SER A 121 -17.05 26.60 -12.74
N ASP A 122 -16.67 25.74 -11.82
CA ASP A 122 -16.02 26.10 -10.56
C ASP A 122 -14.50 25.89 -10.56
N TYR A 123 -13.94 25.48 -11.72
CA TYR A 123 -12.51 25.19 -11.85
C TYR A 123 -11.61 26.33 -11.38
N THR A 124 -11.95 27.58 -11.73
CA THR A 124 -11.15 28.77 -11.37
C THR A 124 -11.28 29.16 -9.90
N LYS A 125 -12.29 28.67 -9.20
CA LYS A 125 -12.60 29.01 -7.80
C LYS A 125 -11.88 28.08 -6.83
N ILE A 126 -11.53 26.85 -7.25
CA ILE A 126 -10.93 25.82 -6.41
C ILE A 126 -9.42 25.86 -6.51
N LYS A 127 -8.76 25.83 -5.37
CA LYS A 127 -7.30 25.82 -5.27
C LYS A 127 -6.82 24.70 -4.37
N LYS A 128 -5.62 24.19 -4.67
CA LYS A 128 -4.92 23.29 -3.76
C LYS A 128 -4.68 23.99 -2.41
N GLY A 129 -5.03 23.27 -1.32
CA GLY A 129 -4.92 23.78 0.04
C GLY A 129 -6.21 24.36 0.62
N ASP A 130 -7.24 24.57 -0.19
CA ASP A 130 -8.53 25.05 0.29
C ASP A 130 -9.11 24.09 1.33
N SER A 131 -9.68 24.67 2.38
CA SER A 131 -10.36 23.92 3.44
C SER A 131 -11.77 23.58 2.99
N VAL A 132 -12.18 22.36 3.28
CA VAL A 132 -13.51 21.87 2.95
C VAL A 132 -14.19 21.24 4.16
N VAL A 133 -15.50 21.33 4.18
CA VAL A 133 -16.36 20.68 5.18
C VAL A 133 -16.89 19.39 4.59
N VAL A 134 -16.75 18.28 5.31
CA VAL A 134 -17.17 16.95 4.88
C VAL A 134 -18.18 16.40 5.90
N VAL A 135 -19.31 15.95 5.41
CA VAL A 135 -20.34 15.27 6.20
C VAL A 135 -20.64 13.93 5.53
N ALA A 136 -20.55 12.85 6.28
CA ALA A 136 -20.92 11.52 5.81
C ALA A 136 -22.44 11.30 6.03
N ASP A 137 -23.14 10.76 5.03
CA ASP A 137 -24.58 10.51 5.15
C ASP A 137 -24.91 9.51 6.28
N ALA A 138 -23.98 8.59 6.57
CA ALA A 138 -24.08 7.65 7.69
C ALA A 138 -23.85 8.28 9.08
N LEU A 139 -23.29 9.50 9.13
CA LEU A 139 -22.90 10.21 10.36
C LEU A 139 -23.30 11.69 10.27
N PRO A 140 -24.57 12.02 10.12
CA PRO A 140 -25.04 13.39 9.84
C PRO A 140 -24.71 14.38 10.95
N GLU A 141 -24.57 13.92 12.20
CA GLU A 141 -24.22 14.75 13.35
C GLU A 141 -22.73 15.09 13.43
N LEU A 142 -21.89 14.42 12.64
CA LEU A 142 -20.44 14.62 12.66
C LEU A 142 -19.98 15.43 11.45
N THR A 143 -19.25 16.49 11.74
CA THR A 143 -18.61 17.33 10.73
C THR A 143 -17.11 17.07 10.73
N PHE A 144 -16.59 16.78 9.56
CA PHE A 144 -15.16 16.59 9.36
C PHE A 144 -14.58 17.73 8.53
N TYR A 145 -13.32 18.07 8.79
CA TYR A 145 -12.61 19.09 8.05
C TYR A 145 -11.52 18.45 7.22
N GLY A 146 -11.51 18.77 5.95
CA GLY A 146 -10.50 18.30 5.00
C GLY A 146 -9.80 19.44 4.30
N LYS A 147 -8.79 19.07 3.51
CA LYS A 147 -8.08 19.99 2.61
C LYS A 147 -7.99 19.38 1.22
N ILE A 148 -8.06 20.25 0.23
CA ILE A 148 -7.83 19.88 -1.16
C ILE A 148 -6.33 19.61 -1.33
N GLU A 149 -5.96 18.36 -1.60
CA GLU A 149 -4.58 17.97 -1.82
C GLU A 149 -4.20 18.00 -3.29
N LYS A 150 -5.13 17.55 -4.16
CA LYS A 150 -4.87 17.44 -5.58
C LYS A 150 -6.10 17.80 -6.41
N ILE A 151 -5.87 18.53 -7.50
CA ILE A 151 -6.85 18.80 -8.54
C ILE A 151 -6.39 18.04 -9.78
N TYR A 152 -7.25 17.19 -10.31
CA TYR A 152 -6.91 16.41 -11.50
C TYR A 152 -7.04 17.31 -12.75
N PRO A 153 -6.07 17.23 -13.68
CA PRO A 153 -6.04 18.11 -14.83
C PRO A 153 -7.04 17.73 -15.94
N THR A 154 -7.67 16.54 -15.81
CA THR A 154 -8.55 15.99 -16.83
C THR A 154 -10.00 16.28 -16.50
N ILE A 155 -10.75 16.79 -17.47
CA ILE A 155 -12.20 17.00 -17.40
C ILE A 155 -12.88 15.82 -18.11
N ASP A 156 -13.86 15.22 -17.45
CA ASP A 156 -14.73 14.24 -18.08
C ASP A 156 -15.75 14.97 -18.96
N ALA A 157 -15.66 14.75 -20.27
CA ALA A 157 -16.51 15.42 -21.25
C ALA A 157 -17.99 15.00 -21.16
N ALA A 158 -18.28 13.80 -20.65
CA ALA A 158 -19.66 13.31 -20.52
C ALA A 158 -20.38 13.98 -19.37
N THR A 159 -19.70 14.17 -18.23
CA THR A 159 -20.27 14.76 -17.01
C THR A 159 -19.95 16.24 -16.85
N ARG A 160 -19.00 16.78 -17.62
CA ARG A 160 -18.43 18.12 -17.51
C ARG A 160 -17.93 18.42 -16.08
N THR A 161 -17.27 17.42 -15.50
CA THR A 161 -16.68 17.53 -14.17
C THR A 161 -15.18 17.21 -14.18
N PHE A 162 -14.45 17.72 -13.21
CA PHE A 162 -13.10 17.32 -12.90
C PHE A 162 -13.04 16.76 -11.48
N ASN A 163 -12.08 15.89 -11.24
CA ASN A 163 -11.93 15.27 -9.94
C ASN A 163 -11.00 16.09 -9.05
N VAL A 164 -11.35 16.15 -7.77
CA VAL A 164 -10.58 16.78 -6.71
C VAL A 164 -10.36 15.77 -5.60
N GLU A 165 -9.10 15.58 -5.18
CA GLU A 165 -8.75 14.74 -4.04
C GLU A 165 -8.74 15.59 -2.79
N VAL A 166 -9.59 15.24 -1.83
CA VAL A 166 -9.70 15.86 -0.52
C VAL A 166 -9.15 14.89 0.53
N VAL A 167 -8.29 15.39 1.41
CA VAL A 167 -7.72 14.61 2.52
C VAL A 167 -8.34 15.03 3.84
N VAL A 168 -8.82 14.04 4.59
CA VAL A 168 -9.40 14.21 5.94
C VAL A 168 -8.58 13.38 6.93
N ALA A 169 -8.18 13.97 8.05
CA ALA A 169 -7.30 13.33 9.04
C ALA A 169 -7.88 12.04 9.66
N ASN A 170 -9.19 11.99 9.86
CA ASN A 170 -9.95 10.84 10.39
C ASN A 170 -9.35 10.19 11.66
N ASN A 171 -8.95 11.00 12.61
CA ASN A 171 -8.23 10.56 13.82
C ASN A 171 -8.97 9.49 14.62
N TYR A 172 -10.29 9.56 14.67
CA TYR A 172 -11.17 8.64 15.40
C TYR A 172 -11.61 7.43 14.54
N SER A 173 -11.15 7.30 13.31
CA SER A 173 -11.54 6.21 12.38
C SER A 173 -13.06 6.11 12.16
N SER A 174 -13.78 7.22 12.30
CA SER A 174 -15.23 7.27 12.12
C SER A 174 -15.64 7.18 10.65
N LEU A 175 -14.85 7.77 9.75
CA LEU A 175 -15.04 7.62 8.31
C LEU A 175 -14.45 6.28 7.86
N ARG A 176 -15.23 5.56 7.05
CA ARG A 176 -14.82 4.27 6.49
C ARG A 176 -14.86 4.32 4.96
N PRO A 177 -13.99 3.54 4.30
CA PRO A 177 -14.07 3.37 2.85
C PRO A 177 -15.47 2.96 2.40
N GLY A 178 -15.91 3.48 1.27
CA GLY A 178 -17.25 3.22 0.72
C GLY A 178 -18.40 4.05 1.30
N MET A 179 -18.15 4.91 2.30
CA MET A 179 -19.18 5.83 2.79
C MET A 179 -19.44 6.95 1.77
N PHE A 180 -20.72 7.24 1.56
CA PHE A 180 -21.13 8.43 0.80
C PHE A 180 -20.93 9.68 1.66
N THR A 181 -20.30 10.68 1.05
CA THR A 181 -19.96 11.92 1.74
C THR A 181 -20.38 13.12 0.90
N ARG A 182 -20.80 14.15 1.59
CA ARG A 182 -21.12 15.47 1.04
C ARG A 182 -20.00 16.44 1.38
N VAL A 183 -19.41 17.04 0.36
CA VAL A 183 -18.30 17.97 0.54
C VAL A 183 -18.78 19.37 0.19
N THR A 184 -18.60 20.29 1.11
CA THR A 184 -18.91 21.70 0.93
C THR A 184 -17.62 22.52 0.91
N VAL A 185 -17.44 23.28 -0.14
CA VAL A 185 -16.33 24.23 -0.30
C VAL A 185 -16.90 25.64 -0.12
N ASP A 186 -16.33 26.40 0.80
CA ASP A 186 -16.69 27.83 0.96
C ASP A 186 -15.77 28.70 0.09
N PHE A 187 -16.34 29.25 -0.98
CA PHE A 187 -15.61 30.16 -1.88
C PHE A 187 -15.56 31.60 -1.39
N GLY A 188 -16.04 31.88 -0.18
CA GLY A 188 -16.22 33.23 0.31
C GLY A 188 -17.34 33.95 -0.43
N SER A 189 -18.27 34.55 0.28
CA SER A 189 -19.31 35.39 -0.32
C SER A 189 -18.72 36.69 -0.80
N ASN A 190 -18.48 36.88 -2.09
CA ASN A 190 -18.39 38.21 -2.68
C ASN A 190 -19.78 38.83 -2.57
N LYS A 191 -19.98 39.64 -1.52
CA LYS A 191 -21.11 40.59 -1.46
C LYS A 191 -20.84 41.72 -2.44
N ASN A 192 -21.06 41.46 -3.72
CA ASN A 192 -21.28 42.54 -4.66
C ASN A 192 -22.71 43.03 -4.45
N VAL A 193 -22.84 44.04 -3.57
CA VAL A 193 -24.05 44.84 -3.51
C VAL A 193 -24.00 45.73 -4.78
N VAL A 194 -24.78 45.35 -5.77
CA VAL A 194 -25.12 46.26 -6.89
C VAL A 194 -26.24 47.13 -6.35
N ILE A 195 -25.92 48.42 -6.18
CA ILE A 195 -26.86 49.49 -5.90
C ILE A 195 -27.53 49.87 -7.21
#